data_5509b5cb17b3a1818ff7193fb95ae5da
#
_entry.id   5509b5cb17b3a1818ff7193fb95ae5da
#
_cell.length_a   1.000
_cell.length_b   1.000
_cell.length_c   1.000
_cell.angle_alpha   90.00
_cell.angle_beta   90.00
_cell.angle_gamma   90.00
#
_symmetry.space_group_name_H-M   'P 1'
#
loop_
_entity.id
_entity.type
_entity.pdbx_description
1 polymer ?
#
loop_
_entity_poly.entity_id
_entity_poly.type
_entity_poly.pdbx_seq_one_letter_code
_entity_poly.pdbx_strand_id
1 'polypeptide(L)'
;MLYNGDCIEVLKTLKANSIDLVFADPPYFLSNGGKSIHNGKIVSVNKGDWDDKSKYDDHLQFTKNWLTECYRVLKFNGSLWVSGTVHNIFDIKSFLDEIGFKIVNIVVWHKSDPPDLIYKNKLKFSY
;
A
#
# COMPACT_ATOMS: atom_id res chain seq x y z
N MET A 1 -5.40 -21.56 0.33
CA MET A 1 -4.71 -21.66 1.65
C MET A 1 -4.69 -20.27 2.25
N LEU A 2 -4.99 -20.12 3.54
CA LEU A 2 -4.99 -18.84 4.26
C LEU A 2 -3.81 -18.83 5.23
N TYR A 3 -3.03 -17.76 5.21
CA TYR A 3 -1.95 -17.50 6.16
C TYR A 3 -2.31 -16.29 7.02
N ASN A 4 -2.08 -16.40 8.33
CA ASN A 4 -2.22 -15.30 9.27
C ASN A 4 -0.85 -15.01 9.89
N GLY A 5 -0.27 -13.84 9.61
CA GLY A 5 1.06 -13.48 10.10
C GLY A 5 1.62 -12.25 9.39
N ASP A 6 2.85 -11.91 9.72
CA ASP A 6 3.61 -10.88 9.02
C ASP A 6 3.78 -11.26 7.55
N CYS A 7 3.45 -10.33 6.63
CA CYS A 7 3.44 -10.64 5.21
C CYS A 7 4.83 -10.95 4.66
N ILE A 8 5.89 -10.30 5.16
CA ILE A 8 7.27 -10.53 4.72
C ILE A 8 7.71 -11.93 5.16
N GLU A 9 7.43 -12.31 6.41
CA GLU A 9 7.78 -13.64 6.92
C GLU A 9 7.00 -14.73 6.17
N VAL A 10 5.72 -14.52 5.88
CA VAL A 10 4.93 -15.45 5.07
C VAL A 10 5.48 -15.55 3.65
N LEU A 11 5.76 -14.43 2.99
CA LEU A 11 6.33 -14.43 1.64
C LEU A 11 7.65 -15.19 1.56
N LYS A 12 8.53 -15.05 2.56
CA LYS A 12 9.81 -15.79 2.63
C LYS A 12 9.63 -17.32 2.62
N THR A 13 8.50 -17.83 3.10
CA THR A 13 8.21 -19.28 3.06
C THR A 13 7.80 -19.77 1.68
N LEU A 14 7.38 -18.89 0.79
CA LEU A 14 6.94 -19.24 -0.56
C LEU A 14 8.13 -19.46 -1.48
N LYS A 15 8.00 -20.43 -2.38
CA LYS A 15 9.01 -20.73 -3.40
C LYS A 15 9.16 -19.56 -4.38
N ALA A 16 10.40 -19.21 -4.74
CA ALA A 16 10.65 -18.25 -5.81
C ALA A 16 10.03 -18.70 -7.13
N ASN A 17 9.59 -17.73 -7.94
CA ASN A 17 9.01 -17.98 -9.27
C ASN A 17 7.82 -18.97 -9.25
N SER A 18 6.95 -18.86 -8.26
CA SER A 18 5.82 -19.79 -8.07
C SER A 18 4.44 -19.14 -8.19
N ILE A 19 4.35 -17.83 -8.09
CA ILE A 19 3.10 -17.06 -8.03
C ILE A 19 2.84 -16.38 -9.37
N ASP A 20 1.62 -16.48 -9.87
CA ASP A 20 1.21 -15.86 -11.13
C ASP A 20 0.72 -14.43 -10.95
N LEU A 21 0.08 -14.14 -9.81
CA LEU A 21 -0.50 -12.83 -9.51
C LEU A 21 -0.37 -12.52 -8.01
N VAL A 22 0.08 -11.31 -7.72
CA VAL A 22 -0.03 -10.69 -6.39
C VAL A 22 -0.96 -9.50 -6.50
N PHE A 23 -1.97 -9.44 -5.63
CA PHE A 23 -2.77 -8.23 -5.40
C PHE A 23 -2.51 -7.76 -3.96
N ALA A 24 -1.88 -6.60 -3.82
CA ALA A 24 -1.46 -6.05 -2.53
C ALA A 24 -2.24 -4.79 -2.18
N ASP A 25 -2.79 -4.77 -0.97
CA ASP A 25 -3.40 -3.59 -0.34
C ASP A 25 -2.61 -3.26 0.93
N PRO A 26 -1.43 -2.59 0.76
CA PRO A 26 -0.51 -2.34 1.87
C PRO A 26 -1.03 -1.23 2.79
N PRO A 27 -0.46 -1.07 3.99
CA PRO A 27 -0.71 0.09 4.84
C PRO A 27 -0.44 1.40 4.10
N TYR A 28 -1.34 2.39 4.26
CA TYR A 28 -1.17 3.70 3.62
C TYR A 28 -0.47 4.71 4.52
N PHE A 29 -0.13 4.33 5.74
CA PHE A 29 0.57 5.15 6.74
C PHE A 29 -0.11 6.51 6.98
N LEU A 30 -1.42 6.50 7.12
CA LEU A 30 -2.24 7.69 7.30
C LEU A 30 -2.51 8.02 8.78
N SER A 31 -2.16 7.13 9.70
CA SER A 31 -2.36 7.32 11.13
C SER A 31 -1.23 8.17 11.72
N ASN A 32 -1.50 9.45 11.90
CA ASN A 32 -0.60 10.41 12.55
C ASN A 32 -1.28 11.13 13.72
N GLY A 33 -2.06 10.41 14.53
CA GLY A 33 -2.98 11.00 15.47
C GLY A 33 -4.11 11.77 14.77
N GLY A 34 -4.34 11.47 13.49
CA GLY A 34 -5.22 12.18 12.59
C GLY A 34 -6.67 12.13 13.02
N LYS A 35 -7.37 13.22 12.73
CA LYS A 35 -8.80 13.35 12.89
C LYS A 35 -9.46 13.17 11.53
N SER A 36 -10.49 12.33 11.46
CA SER A 36 -11.37 12.22 10.29
C SER A 36 -12.77 12.70 10.66
N ILE A 37 -13.55 13.08 9.67
CA ILE A 37 -14.98 13.37 9.87
C ILE A 37 -15.76 12.15 9.38
N HIS A 38 -16.62 11.63 10.25
CA HIS A 38 -17.60 10.63 9.92
C HIS A 38 -18.99 11.12 10.36
N ASN A 39 -19.91 11.27 9.41
CA ASN A 39 -21.26 11.83 9.65
C ASN A 39 -21.21 13.19 10.38
N GLY A 40 -20.34 14.11 9.94
CA GLY A 40 -20.20 15.43 10.54
C GLY A 40 -19.53 15.49 11.90
N LYS A 41 -19.07 14.36 12.45
CA LYS A 41 -18.36 14.30 13.74
C LYS A 41 -16.87 14.03 13.52
N ILE A 42 -16.02 14.74 14.26
CA ILE A 42 -14.58 14.48 14.27
C ILE A 42 -14.36 13.17 15.03
N VAL A 43 -13.78 12.19 14.35
CA VAL A 43 -13.38 10.90 14.92
C VAL A 43 -11.86 10.73 14.82
N SER A 44 -11.26 10.13 15.84
CA SER A 44 -9.84 9.74 15.76
C SER A 44 -9.67 8.59 14.80
N VAL A 45 -8.70 8.71 13.87
CA VAL A 45 -8.30 7.62 12.97
C VAL A 45 -6.95 7.11 13.44
N ASN A 46 -6.98 6.25 14.45
CA ASN A 46 -5.81 5.47 14.82
C ASN A 46 -6.10 4.00 14.44
N LYS A 47 -5.45 3.52 13.40
CA LYS A 47 -5.59 2.13 12.93
C LYS A 47 -4.59 1.18 13.60
N GLY A 48 -3.68 1.71 14.42
CA GLY A 48 -2.64 0.95 15.12
C GLY A 48 -1.24 1.48 14.81
N ASP A 49 -0.26 0.97 15.55
CA ASP A 49 1.16 1.38 15.45
C ASP A 49 1.78 1.10 14.07
N TRP A 50 1.22 0.15 13.34
CA TRP A 50 1.66 -0.22 12.00
C TRP A 50 1.33 0.82 10.92
N ASP A 51 0.43 1.77 11.22
CA ASP A 51 0.02 2.84 10.30
C ASP A 51 0.51 4.21 10.81
N ASP A 52 1.45 4.25 11.76
CA ASP A 52 1.97 5.48 12.38
C ASP A 52 2.99 6.17 11.47
N LYS A 53 2.63 7.37 11.01
CA LYS A 53 3.47 8.18 10.12
C LYS A 53 4.77 8.69 10.77
N SER A 54 4.88 8.69 12.11
CA SER A 54 6.10 9.13 12.79
C SER A 54 7.30 8.20 12.54
N LYS A 55 7.04 6.99 12.03
CA LYS A 55 8.03 5.97 11.67
C LYS A 55 8.29 5.91 10.16
N TYR A 56 8.39 7.06 9.50
CA TYR A 56 8.46 7.13 8.03
C TYR A 56 9.60 6.28 7.43
N ASP A 57 10.79 6.32 8.00
CA ASP A 57 11.92 5.53 7.50
C ASP A 57 11.69 4.02 7.65
N ASP A 58 11.06 3.58 8.74
CA ASP A 58 10.66 2.18 8.94
C ASP A 58 9.63 1.76 7.88
N HIS A 59 8.73 2.67 7.51
CA HIS A 59 7.69 2.43 6.49
C HIS A 59 8.28 2.29 5.08
N LEU A 60 9.28 3.10 4.73
CA LEU A 60 10.00 2.97 3.46
C LEU A 60 10.72 1.63 3.39
N GLN A 61 11.44 1.26 4.45
CA GLN A 61 12.13 -0.01 4.50
C GLN A 61 11.16 -1.20 4.45
N PHE A 62 10.06 -1.13 5.19
CA PHE A 62 9.00 -2.14 5.11
C PHE A 62 8.46 -2.26 3.69
N THR A 63 8.15 -1.14 3.04
CA THR A 63 7.62 -1.11 1.67
C THR A 63 8.60 -1.75 0.69
N LYS A 64 9.87 -1.39 0.75
CA LYS A 64 10.91 -1.99 -0.09
C LYS A 64 11.04 -3.50 0.14
N ASN A 65 10.99 -3.94 1.40
CA ASN A 65 11.16 -5.34 1.75
C ASN A 65 10.03 -6.22 1.19
N TRP A 66 8.76 -5.86 1.41
CA TRP A 66 7.67 -6.68 0.89
C TRP A 66 7.57 -6.66 -0.63
N LEU A 67 7.89 -5.53 -1.30
CA LEU A 67 7.96 -5.47 -2.76
C LEU A 67 9.07 -6.37 -3.31
N THR A 68 10.23 -6.41 -2.65
CA THR A 68 11.33 -7.30 -3.02
C THR A 68 10.91 -8.77 -2.93
N GLU A 69 10.20 -9.16 -1.86
CA GLU A 69 9.70 -10.52 -1.72
C GLU A 69 8.61 -10.83 -2.77
N CYS A 70 7.73 -9.89 -3.08
CA CYS A 70 6.78 -10.06 -4.18
C CYS A 70 7.49 -10.32 -5.52
N TYR A 71 8.55 -9.57 -5.80
CA TYR A 71 9.35 -9.79 -7.02
C TYR A 71 9.96 -11.19 -7.06
N ARG A 72 10.51 -11.65 -5.93
CA ARG A 72 11.12 -12.97 -5.81
C ARG A 72 10.14 -14.12 -6.05
N VAL A 73 8.93 -14.03 -5.49
CA VAL A 73 7.93 -15.12 -5.58
C VAL A 73 7.17 -15.11 -6.90
N LEU A 74 7.05 -13.97 -7.57
CA LEU A 74 6.39 -13.88 -8.86
C LEU A 74 7.16 -14.62 -9.95
N LYS A 75 6.44 -15.30 -10.83
CA LYS A 75 6.97 -15.86 -12.06
C LYS A 75 7.41 -14.74 -13.00
N PHE A 76 8.27 -15.07 -13.97
CA PHE A 76 8.77 -14.11 -14.96
C PHE A 76 7.66 -13.32 -15.69
N ASN A 77 6.53 -13.96 -15.97
CA ASN A 77 5.34 -13.36 -16.58
C ASN A 77 4.23 -13.08 -15.59
N GLY A 78 4.52 -13.13 -14.29
CA GLY A 78 3.58 -12.81 -13.23
C GLY A 78 3.26 -11.32 -13.14
N SER A 79 2.16 -10.99 -12.53
CA SER A 79 1.67 -9.62 -12.38
C SER A 79 1.58 -9.20 -10.92
N LEU A 80 1.95 -7.95 -10.64
CA LEU A 80 1.75 -7.30 -9.35
C LEU A 80 0.74 -6.17 -9.51
N TRP A 81 -0.30 -6.18 -8.67
CA TRP A 81 -1.23 -5.07 -8.49
C TRP A 81 -1.07 -4.52 -7.09
N VAL A 82 -0.89 -3.21 -6.99
CA VAL A 82 -0.73 -2.54 -5.69
C VAL A 82 -1.72 -1.39 -5.61
N SER A 83 -2.54 -1.40 -4.56
CA SER A 83 -3.36 -0.25 -4.23
C SER A 83 -2.56 0.77 -3.43
N GLY A 84 -2.92 2.04 -3.56
CA GLY A 84 -2.27 3.12 -2.85
C GLY A 84 -3.08 4.41 -2.87
N THR A 85 -2.53 5.40 -2.21
CA THR A 85 -3.04 6.78 -2.21
C THR A 85 -1.92 7.72 -2.63
N VAL A 86 -2.23 8.98 -2.84
CA VAL A 86 -1.23 10.02 -3.14
C VAL A 86 -0.11 10.09 -2.08
N HIS A 87 -0.33 9.56 -0.88
CA HIS A 87 0.66 9.62 0.21
C HIS A 87 1.75 8.56 0.12
N ASN A 88 1.52 7.44 -0.57
CA ASN A 88 2.47 6.33 -0.62
C ASN A 88 2.74 5.77 -2.03
N ILE A 89 1.88 6.09 -3.01
CA ILE A 89 1.99 5.48 -4.34
C ILE A 89 3.29 5.88 -5.08
N PHE A 90 3.81 7.08 -4.84
CA PHE A 90 5.03 7.55 -5.48
C PHE A 90 6.28 6.87 -4.90
N ASP A 91 6.31 6.62 -3.59
CA ASP A 91 7.38 5.84 -2.96
C ASP A 91 7.35 4.39 -3.45
N ILE A 92 6.16 3.78 -3.50
CA ILE A 92 5.95 2.45 -4.07
C ILE A 92 6.48 2.41 -5.51
N LYS A 93 6.12 3.38 -6.33
CA LYS A 93 6.59 3.46 -7.73
C LYS A 93 8.12 3.53 -7.82
N SER A 94 8.76 4.33 -6.97
CA SER A 94 10.22 4.43 -6.93
C SER A 94 10.88 3.10 -6.61
N PHE A 95 10.36 2.36 -5.63
CA PHE A 95 10.87 1.03 -5.29
C PHE A 95 10.59 -0.01 -6.37
N LEU A 96 9.44 0.06 -7.05
CA LEU A 96 9.15 -0.84 -8.16
C LEU A 96 10.19 -0.68 -9.29
N ASP A 97 10.57 0.55 -9.61
CA ASP A 97 11.62 0.83 -10.60
C ASP A 97 12.98 0.29 -10.14
N GLU A 98 13.36 0.54 -8.88
CA GLU A 98 14.63 0.10 -8.32
C GLU A 98 14.75 -1.44 -8.31
N ILE A 99 13.67 -2.13 -7.96
CA ILE A 99 13.62 -3.60 -7.89
C ILE A 99 13.63 -4.22 -9.30
N GLY A 100 13.14 -3.50 -10.31
CA GLY A 100 13.12 -3.95 -11.70
C GLY A 100 11.75 -4.37 -12.22
N PHE A 101 10.68 -3.94 -11.59
CA PHE A 101 9.34 -4.11 -12.16
C PHE A 101 9.12 -3.18 -13.37
N LYS A 102 8.44 -3.70 -14.37
CA LYS A 102 7.93 -2.87 -15.46
C LYS A 102 6.53 -2.36 -15.13
N ILE A 103 6.38 -1.03 -15.00
CA ILE A 103 5.05 -0.43 -14.84
C ILE A 103 4.29 -0.55 -16.16
N VAL A 104 3.18 -1.24 -16.13
CA VAL A 104 2.34 -1.48 -17.32
C VAL A 104 1.19 -0.49 -17.37
N ASN A 105 0.56 -0.22 -16.22
CA ASN A 105 -0.63 0.62 -16.18
C ASN A 105 -0.77 1.33 -14.83
N ILE A 106 -1.49 2.44 -14.84
CA ILE A 106 -1.98 3.14 -13.64
C ILE A 106 -3.50 3.20 -13.74
N VAL A 107 -4.18 2.61 -12.76
CA VAL A 107 -5.63 2.60 -12.67
C VAL A 107 -6.07 3.55 -11.57
N VAL A 108 -6.93 4.49 -11.89
CA VAL A 108 -7.47 5.44 -10.91
C VAL A 108 -8.85 4.97 -10.45
N TRP A 109 -8.99 4.74 -9.17
CA TRP A 109 -10.28 4.44 -8.57
C TRP A 109 -11.02 5.74 -8.24
N HIS A 110 -12.02 6.07 -9.04
CA HIS A 110 -12.92 7.19 -8.77
C HIS A 110 -14.01 6.79 -7.77
N LYS A 111 -14.02 7.45 -6.61
CA LYS A 111 -15.04 7.24 -5.58
C LYS A 111 -16.21 8.18 -5.83
N SER A 112 -17.40 7.64 -6.01
CA SER A 112 -18.64 8.41 -6.19
C SER A 112 -19.07 9.12 -4.89
N ASP A 113 -18.74 8.54 -3.75
CA ASP A 113 -19.05 9.07 -2.42
C ASP A 113 -17.74 9.13 -1.57
N PRO A 114 -16.88 10.12 -1.82
CA PRO A 114 -15.67 10.29 -1.04
C PRO A 114 -15.99 10.77 0.38
N PRO A 115 -15.15 10.46 1.38
CA PRO A 115 -15.30 11.00 2.73
C PRO A 115 -15.41 12.52 2.72
N ASP A 116 -16.18 13.08 3.66
CA ASP A 116 -16.30 14.53 3.83
C ASP A 116 -14.94 15.22 3.89
N LEU A 117 -14.81 16.30 3.13
CA LEU A 117 -13.56 17.02 3.00
C LEU A 117 -13.43 18.05 4.14
N ILE A 118 -12.42 17.88 4.99
CA ILE A 118 -12.05 18.89 6.00
C ILE A 118 -11.40 20.11 5.34
N TYR A 119 -10.79 19.93 4.16
CA TYR A 119 -10.08 20.98 3.43
C TYR A 119 -10.56 21.09 1.99
N LYS A 120 -10.68 22.32 1.48
CA LYS A 120 -11.22 22.64 0.15
C LYS A 120 -10.50 21.99 -1.05
N ASN A 121 -9.29 21.45 -0.85
CA ASN A 121 -8.43 20.98 -1.95
C ASN A 121 -8.07 19.49 -1.84
N LYS A 122 -8.96 18.62 -1.34
CA LYS A 122 -8.69 17.19 -1.32
C LYS A 122 -8.92 16.52 -2.66
N LEU A 123 -7.98 15.66 -3.04
CA LEU A 123 -8.13 14.79 -4.20
C LEU A 123 -9.23 13.75 -3.96
N LYS A 124 -10.09 13.57 -4.97
CA LYS A 124 -11.19 12.58 -4.96
C LYS A 124 -10.77 11.22 -5.53
N PHE A 125 -9.47 10.99 -5.76
CA PHE A 125 -8.97 9.81 -6.44
C PHE A 125 -8.02 9.02 -5.56
N SER A 126 -8.03 7.69 -5.73
CA SER A 126 -7.01 6.77 -5.26
C SER A 126 -6.35 6.08 -6.45
N TYR A 127 -5.12 5.68 -6.31
CA TYR A 127 -4.32 5.00 -7.33
C TYR A 127 -4.17 3.52 -7.00
#